data_c8d5cf25514fa9b0c777d404aa192da9
#
_entry.id   c8d5cf25514fa9b0c777d404aa192da9
#
_cell.length_a   1.000
_cell.length_b   1.000
_cell.length_c   1.000
_cell.angle_alpha   90.00
_cell.angle_beta   90.00
_cell.angle_gamma   90.00
#
_symmetry.space_group_name_H-M   'P 1'
#
loop_
_entity.id
_entity.type
_entity.pdbx_description
1 polymer ?
#
loop_
_entity_poly.entity_id
_entity_poly.type
_entity_poly.pdbx_seq_one_letter_code
_entity_poly.pdbx_strand_id
1 'polypeptide(L)'
;MAKRILRGTLAVAVAAFAAVTYLYLSLPDVRGLRAANPETTAFMELRAREAAAAGKKPRKMQHWVSYDRISPYLKRAVLVSEDASFFSHEGIDFEEMQKSIETDLKKGKLARGGSTITQQLAKNLYLSPSKNPVRKVEEFLIARRLEAELSKRRILELYLNVIEWGDGIYGAEAAARTYFQTSAAALSPDESALLAASIINARRFSPARPSKFLLQRQQLIRQRMGDVEPPAPAAGRGGAGGLM
;
A
#
# COMPACT_ATOMS: atom_id res chain seq x y z
N MET A 1 5.14 -42.24 -30.47
CA MET A 1 5.50 -41.55 -29.20
C MET A 1 5.48 -40.04 -29.33
N ALA A 2 6.17 -39.43 -30.28
CA ALA A 2 6.24 -37.97 -30.50
C ALA A 2 4.87 -37.24 -30.63
N LYS A 3 3.91 -37.79 -31.41
CA LYS A 3 2.57 -37.19 -31.56
C LYS A 3 1.74 -37.20 -30.27
N ARG A 4 1.96 -38.12 -29.34
CA ARG A 4 1.28 -38.15 -28.03
C ARG A 4 1.90 -37.08 -27.09
N ILE A 5 3.23 -36.95 -27.12
CA ILE A 5 3.94 -35.91 -26.35
C ILE A 5 3.53 -34.55 -26.85
N LEU A 6 3.52 -34.30 -28.16
CA LEU A 6 3.09 -33.01 -28.74
C LEU A 6 1.64 -32.64 -28.38
N ARG A 7 0.72 -33.62 -28.40
CA ARG A 7 -0.67 -33.39 -27.97
C ARG A 7 -0.77 -33.06 -26.48
N GLY A 8 0.03 -33.75 -25.65
CA GLY A 8 0.09 -33.46 -24.21
C GLY A 8 0.63 -32.06 -23.92
N THR A 9 1.72 -31.65 -24.57
CA THR A 9 2.28 -30.31 -24.40
C THR A 9 1.33 -29.21 -24.89
N LEU A 10 0.65 -29.44 -26.02
CA LEU A 10 -0.36 -28.50 -26.52
C LEU A 10 -1.54 -28.35 -25.54
N ALA A 11 -2.06 -29.47 -25.01
CA ALA A 11 -3.14 -29.43 -24.04
C ALA A 11 -2.75 -28.66 -22.76
N VAL A 12 -1.53 -28.86 -22.26
CA VAL A 12 -1.00 -28.09 -21.12
C VAL A 12 -0.87 -26.62 -21.44
N ALA A 13 -0.36 -26.27 -22.63
CA ALA A 13 -0.24 -24.87 -23.06
C ALA A 13 -1.61 -24.17 -23.18
N VAL A 14 -2.60 -24.85 -23.75
CA VAL A 14 -3.99 -24.34 -23.85
C VAL A 14 -4.61 -24.16 -22.45
N ALA A 15 -4.42 -25.12 -21.56
CA ALA A 15 -4.93 -25.02 -20.19
C ALA A 15 -4.25 -23.87 -19.42
N ALA A 16 -2.95 -23.72 -19.56
CA ALA A 16 -2.20 -22.60 -18.96
C ALA A 16 -2.66 -21.25 -19.51
N PHE A 17 -2.85 -21.14 -20.82
CA PHE A 17 -3.38 -19.92 -21.46
C PHE A 17 -4.79 -19.59 -20.96
N ALA A 18 -5.68 -20.59 -20.90
CA ALA A 18 -7.04 -20.42 -20.39
C ALA A 18 -7.02 -19.96 -18.91
N ALA A 19 -6.17 -20.56 -18.08
CA ALA A 19 -6.02 -20.17 -16.67
C ALA A 19 -5.52 -18.74 -16.51
N VAL A 20 -4.51 -18.32 -17.28
CA VAL A 20 -4.01 -16.94 -17.27
C VAL A 20 -5.07 -15.96 -17.78
N THR A 21 -5.79 -16.31 -18.84
CA THR A 21 -6.88 -15.47 -19.37
C THR A 21 -7.99 -15.34 -18.35
N TYR A 22 -8.41 -16.43 -17.72
CA TYR A 22 -9.42 -16.41 -16.65
C TYR A 22 -8.96 -15.52 -15.48
N LEU A 23 -7.73 -15.70 -15.02
CA LEU A 23 -7.16 -14.88 -13.96
C LEU A 23 -7.16 -13.38 -14.33
N TYR A 24 -6.74 -13.05 -15.55
CA TYR A 24 -6.71 -11.68 -16.03
C TYR A 24 -8.12 -11.05 -16.14
N LEU A 25 -9.10 -11.80 -16.62
CA LEU A 25 -10.50 -11.35 -16.74
C LEU A 25 -11.21 -11.26 -15.38
N SER A 26 -10.78 -12.05 -14.40
CA SER A 26 -11.33 -12.02 -13.03
C SER A 26 -10.78 -10.87 -12.16
N LEU A 27 -9.74 -10.15 -12.63
CA LEU A 27 -9.18 -9.03 -11.89
C LEU A 27 -10.20 -7.90 -11.72
N PRO A 28 -10.20 -7.22 -10.55
CA PRO A 28 -11.13 -6.13 -10.29
C PRO A 28 -10.93 -4.96 -11.27
N ASP A 29 -12.02 -4.28 -11.59
CA ASP A 29 -11.96 -3.01 -12.31
C ASP A 29 -11.50 -1.90 -11.36
N VAL A 30 -10.35 -1.32 -11.65
CA VAL A 30 -9.75 -0.26 -10.83
C VAL A 30 -10.00 1.15 -11.38
N ARG A 31 -10.63 1.27 -12.56
CA ARG A 31 -10.83 2.56 -13.27
C ARG A 31 -11.65 3.54 -12.45
N GLY A 32 -12.63 3.04 -11.69
CA GLY A 32 -13.45 3.86 -10.80
C GLY A 32 -12.62 4.63 -9.75
N LEU A 33 -11.47 4.09 -9.36
CA LEU A 33 -10.56 4.73 -8.39
C LEU A 33 -9.88 6.01 -8.91
N ARG A 34 -10.01 6.34 -10.21
CA ARG A 34 -9.53 7.62 -10.75
C ARG A 34 -10.25 8.81 -10.11
N ALA A 35 -11.54 8.67 -9.84
CA ALA A 35 -12.41 9.75 -9.36
C ALA A 35 -13.09 9.45 -8.02
N ALA A 36 -13.38 8.18 -7.73
CA ALA A 36 -14.08 7.77 -6.53
C ALA A 36 -13.15 7.20 -5.46
N ASN A 37 -13.49 7.44 -4.21
CA ASN A 37 -12.81 6.84 -3.06
C ASN A 37 -13.53 5.56 -2.66
N PRO A 38 -12.81 4.47 -2.33
CA PRO A 38 -13.44 3.25 -1.87
C PRO A 38 -14.07 3.47 -0.49
N GLU A 39 -15.33 3.07 -0.34
CA GLU A 39 -16.02 3.12 0.96
C GLU A 39 -15.50 2.06 1.93
N THR A 40 -15.08 0.92 1.41
CA THR A 40 -14.51 -0.20 2.16
C THR A 40 -13.38 -0.85 1.36
N THR A 41 -12.61 -1.70 2.02
CA THR A 41 -11.57 -2.50 1.38
C THR A 41 -11.68 -3.94 1.86
N ALA A 42 -11.17 -4.90 1.07
CA ALA A 42 -11.15 -6.31 1.48
C ALA A 42 -10.49 -6.51 2.85
N PHE A 43 -9.50 -5.67 3.16
CA PHE A 43 -8.83 -5.72 4.46
C PHE A 43 -9.70 -5.19 5.61
N MET A 44 -10.44 -4.10 5.41
CA MET A 44 -11.41 -3.58 6.40
C MET A 44 -12.53 -4.60 6.67
N GLU A 45 -13.05 -5.22 5.63
CA GLU A 45 -14.07 -6.27 5.75
C GLU A 45 -13.57 -7.51 6.49
N LEU A 46 -12.32 -7.91 6.21
CA LEU A 46 -11.70 -8.98 6.97
C LEU A 46 -11.63 -8.64 8.45
N ARG A 47 -11.16 -7.43 8.79
CA ARG A 47 -11.08 -6.98 10.20
C ARG A 47 -12.45 -6.94 10.88
N ALA A 48 -13.47 -6.54 10.13
CA ALA A 48 -14.85 -6.58 10.64
C ALA A 48 -15.32 -8.01 10.92
N ARG A 49 -15.01 -8.96 10.03
CA ARG A 49 -15.31 -10.39 10.23
C ARG A 49 -14.54 -10.98 11.42
N GLU A 50 -13.24 -10.67 11.54
CA GLU A 50 -12.42 -11.11 12.69
C GLU A 50 -12.97 -10.59 14.02
N ALA A 51 -13.38 -9.34 14.08
CA ALA A 51 -13.99 -8.75 15.29
C ALA A 51 -15.31 -9.44 15.62
N ALA A 52 -16.19 -9.63 14.64
CA ALA A 52 -17.47 -10.31 14.82
C ALA A 52 -17.28 -11.77 15.29
N ALA A 53 -16.35 -12.51 14.70
CA ALA A 53 -16.01 -13.88 15.11
C ALA A 53 -15.47 -13.94 16.55
N ALA A 54 -14.82 -12.86 17.02
CA ALA A 54 -14.37 -12.73 18.41
C ALA A 54 -15.43 -12.15 19.36
N GLY A 55 -16.70 -12.02 18.92
CA GLY A 55 -17.78 -11.44 19.73
C GLY A 55 -17.63 -9.94 19.99
N LYS A 56 -16.80 -9.23 19.24
CA LYS A 56 -16.54 -7.81 19.39
C LYS A 56 -17.26 -6.99 18.33
N LYS A 57 -17.67 -5.77 18.70
CA LYS A 57 -18.19 -4.81 17.71
C LYS A 57 -17.06 -4.36 16.78
N PRO A 58 -17.22 -4.46 15.44
CA PRO A 58 -16.25 -3.96 14.49
C PRO A 58 -16.00 -2.46 14.68
N ARG A 59 -14.73 -2.07 14.70
CA ARG A 59 -14.32 -0.66 14.75
C ARG A 59 -13.83 -0.24 13.38
N LYS A 60 -14.34 0.89 12.88
CA LYS A 60 -13.86 1.53 11.65
C LYS A 60 -13.86 3.04 11.86
N MET A 61 -12.67 3.59 12.02
CA MET A 61 -12.42 5.03 12.05
C MET A 61 -11.65 5.38 10.78
N GLN A 62 -12.28 6.13 9.89
CA GLN A 62 -11.67 6.58 8.64
C GLN A 62 -12.21 7.97 8.29
N HIS A 63 -11.29 8.87 7.95
CA HIS A 63 -11.59 10.19 7.42
C HIS A 63 -10.73 10.39 6.19
N TRP A 64 -11.37 10.53 5.03
CA TRP A 64 -10.66 10.75 3.78
C TRP A 64 -10.11 12.17 3.69
N VAL A 65 -8.86 12.31 3.27
CA VAL A 65 -8.24 13.58 2.95
C VAL A 65 -7.56 13.52 1.59
N SER A 66 -7.62 14.61 0.82
CA SER A 66 -6.92 14.68 -0.46
C SER A 66 -5.39 14.67 -0.25
N TYR A 67 -4.67 14.27 -1.28
CA TYR A 67 -3.21 14.22 -1.28
C TYR A 67 -2.55 15.51 -0.76
N ASP A 68 -3.06 16.68 -1.14
CA ASP A 68 -2.52 17.98 -0.75
C ASP A 68 -2.77 18.31 0.71
N ARG A 69 -3.74 17.68 1.32
CA ARG A 69 -4.05 17.82 2.75
C ARG A 69 -3.37 16.77 3.63
N ILE A 70 -2.38 16.06 3.09
CA ILE A 70 -1.50 15.16 3.85
C ILE A 70 -0.13 15.83 3.96
N SER A 71 0.43 15.85 5.17
CA SER A 71 1.74 16.43 5.45
C SER A 71 2.80 15.91 4.46
N PRO A 72 3.64 16.77 3.88
CA PRO A 72 4.77 16.34 3.06
C PRO A 72 5.73 15.44 3.86
N TYR A 73 5.81 15.65 5.16
CA TYR A 73 6.64 14.81 6.03
C TYR A 73 6.10 13.38 6.13
N LEU A 74 4.76 13.19 6.23
CA LEU A 74 4.18 11.85 6.25
C LEU A 74 4.38 11.13 4.93
N LYS A 75 4.20 11.82 3.81
CA LYS A 75 4.48 11.25 2.48
C LYS A 75 5.92 10.78 2.36
N ARG A 76 6.90 11.63 2.74
CA ARG A 76 8.33 11.26 2.73
C ARG A 76 8.64 10.10 3.66
N ALA A 77 8.11 10.13 4.88
CA ALA A 77 8.33 9.06 5.87
C ALA A 77 7.82 7.71 5.38
N VAL A 78 6.64 7.68 4.77
CA VAL A 78 6.06 6.46 4.21
C VAL A 78 6.85 5.95 3.01
N LEU A 79 7.22 6.83 2.08
CA LEU A 79 8.06 6.48 0.93
C LEU A 79 9.37 5.85 1.38
N VAL A 80 10.11 6.50 2.27
CA VAL A 80 11.40 5.99 2.79
C VAL A 80 11.25 4.67 3.54
N SER A 81 10.13 4.49 4.24
CA SER A 81 9.87 3.30 5.04
C SER A 81 9.45 2.09 4.22
N GLU A 82 8.65 2.30 3.18
CA GLU A 82 7.94 1.25 2.46
C GLU A 82 8.41 1.07 1.02
N ASP A 83 8.81 2.15 0.34
CA ASP A 83 9.10 2.13 -1.09
C ASP A 83 9.81 3.41 -1.53
N ALA A 84 11.13 3.48 -1.31
CA ALA A 84 11.90 4.70 -1.58
C ALA A 84 11.96 5.05 -3.09
N SER A 85 11.84 4.05 -3.95
CA SER A 85 11.85 4.17 -5.41
C SER A 85 10.46 4.27 -6.05
N PHE A 86 9.41 4.48 -5.25
CA PHE A 86 8.00 4.46 -5.67
C PHE A 86 7.72 5.22 -6.97
N PHE A 87 8.35 6.36 -7.18
CA PHE A 87 8.14 7.19 -8.39
C PHE A 87 8.96 6.73 -9.60
N SER A 88 9.89 5.79 -9.42
CA SER A 88 10.82 5.34 -10.45
C SER A 88 10.45 4.02 -11.12
N HIS A 89 9.52 3.25 -10.53
CA HIS A 89 9.08 1.96 -11.06
C HIS A 89 7.57 1.95 -11.37
N GLU A 90 7.12 0.95 -12.13
CA GLU A 90 5.72 0.76 -12.52
C GLU A 90 5.05 -0.36 -11.69
N GLY A 91 4.94 -0.15 -10.38
CA GLY A 91 4.23 -1.04 -9.45
C GLY A 91 5.07 -2.18 -8.88
N ILE A 92 6.24 -2.46 -9.46
CA ILE A 92 7.15 -3.50 -9.00
C ILE A 92 8.56 -2.94 -9.08
N ASP A 93 9.27 -3.02 -7.98
CA ASP A 93 10.69 -2.73 -7.91
C ASP A 93 11.48 -4.04 -8.03
N PHE A 94 11.90 -4.34 -9.25
CA PHE A 94 12.67 -5.57 -9.51
C PHE A 94 14.06 -5.53 -8.88
N GLU A 95 14.68 -4.35 -8.78
CA GLU A 95 16.01 -4.21 -8.17
C GLU A 95 15.93 -4.45 -6.66
N GLU A 96 14.96 -3.84 -5.99
CA GLU A 96 14.77 -4.04 -4.55
C GLU A 96 14.32 -5.48 -4.24
N MET A 97 13.49 -6.06 -5.10
CA MET A 97 13.08 -7.47 -4.99
C MET A 97 14.28 -8.41 -5.11
N GLN A 98 15.20 -8.18 -6.06
CA GLN A 98 16.41 -8.98 -6.22
C GLN A 98 17.31 -8.83 -4.99
N LYS A 99 17.57 -7.61 -4.51
CA LYS A 99 18.36 -7.35 -3.30
C LYS A 99 17.78 -8.02 -2.06
N SER A 100 16.43 -8.02 -1.97
CA SER A 100 15.71 -8.70 -0.88
C SER A 100 15.93 -10.20 -0.93
N ILE A 101 15.78 -10.84 -2.10
CA ILE A 101 16.02 -12.28 -2.29
C ILE A 101 17.48 -12.66 -1.95
N GLU A 102 18.46 -11.88 -2.42
CA GLU A 102 19.87 -12.11 -2.12
C GLU A 102 20.16 -12.02 -0.61
N THR A 103 19.53 -11.04 0.05
CA THR A 103 19.68 -10.86 1.50
C THR A 103 19.06 -12.01 2.27
N ASP A 104 17.92 -12.50 1.82
CA ASP A 104 17.19 -13.62 2.42
C ASP A 104 17.97 -14.92 2.30
N LEU A 105 18.54 -15.16 1.11
CA LEU A 105 19.40 -16.32 0.88
C LEU A 105 20.64 -16.29 1.79
N LYS A 106 21.28 -15.11 1.95
CA LYS A 106 22.46 -14.95 2.83
C LYS A 106 22.13 -15.13 4.31
N LYS A 107 20.94 -14.74 4.75
CA LYS A 107 20.53 -14.77 6.17
C LYS A 107 19.74 -16.03 6.55
N GLY A 108 19.40 -16.87 5.60
CA GLY A 108 18.56 -18.07 5.84
C GLY A 108 17.17 -17.76 6.42
N LYS A 109 16.68 -16.55 6.20
CA LYS A 109 15.37 -16.08 6.69
C LYS A 109 14.68 -15.32 5.57
N LEU A 110 13.39 -15.59 5.38
CA LEU A 110 12.56 -14.77 4.51
C LEU A 110 12.39 -13.39 5.16
N ALA A 111 13.18 -12.40 4.71
CA ALA A 111 13.03 -11.04 5.17
C ALA A 111 11.70 -10.45 4.63
N ARG A 112 11.08 -9.60 5.42
CA ARG A 112 9.95 -8.78 4.98
C ARG A 112 10.53 -7.50 4.38
N GLY A 113 10.30 -7.21 3.08
CA GLY A 113 10.81 -5.94 2.52
C GLY A 113 10.81 -5.97 1.02
N GLY A 114 10.23 -6.46 0.20
CA GLY A 114 10.25 -6.39 -1.28
C GLY A 114 8.89 -6.11 -1.91
N SER A 115 7.93 -5.62 -1.13
CA SER A 115 6.61 -5.27 -1.69
C SER A 115 6.48 -3.76 -1.79
N THR A 116 6.15 -3.26 -2.96
CA THR A 116 5.94 -1.84 -3.24
C THR A 116 4.65 -1.32 -2.61
N ILE A 117 4.52 0.01 -2.51
CA ILE A 117 3.29 0.69 -2.08
C ILE A 117 2.10 0.26 -2.96
N THR A 118 2.28 0.14 -4.27
CA THR A 118 1.21 -0.27 -5.18
C THR A 118 0.77 -1.72 -4.93
N GLN A 119 1.68 -2.63 -4.67
CA GLN A 119 1.35 -4.00 -4.28
C GLN A 119 0.63 -4.06 -2.94
N GLN A 120 1.07 -3.26 -1.96
CA GLN A 120 0.38 -3.15 -0.67
C GLN A 120 -1.03 -2.58 -0.82
N LEU A 121 -1.22 -1.57 -1.70
CA LEU A 121 -2.53 -1.01 -2.01
C LEU A 121 -3.44 -2.07 -2.65
N ALA A 122 -2.95 -2.78 -3.67
CA ALA A 122 -3.68 -3.87 -4.33
C ALA A 122 -4.18 -4.91 -3.32
N LYS A 123 -3.29 -5.34 -2.42
CA LYS A 123 -3.62 -6.27 -1.34
C LYS A 123 -4.70 -5.70 -0.41
N ASN A 124 -4.57 -4.46 0.03
CA ASN A 124 -5.53 -3.85 0.95
C ASN A 124 -6.91 -3.71 0.32
N LEU A 125 -6.97 -3.30 -0.94
CA LEU A 125 -8.24 -3.03 -1.63
C LEU A 125 -9.02 -4.31 -1.95
N TYR A 126 -8.33 -5.37 -2.42
CA TYR A 126 -9.00 -6.45 -3.13
C TYR A 126 -8.69 -7.86 -2.63
N LEU A 127 -7.62 -8.05 -1.84
CA LEU A 127 -7.14 -9.40 -1.54
C LEU A 127 -7.25 -9.75 -0.05
N SER A 128 -7.51 -11.03 0.20
CA SER A 128 -7.43 -11.58 1.56
C SER A 128 -5.97 -11.82 1.97
N PRO A 129 -5.64 -11.89 3.27
CA PRO A 129 -4.28 -12.11 3.76
C PRO A 129 -3.81 -13.57 3.65
N SER A 130 -4.44 -14.39 2.82
CA SER A 130 -4.02 -15.78 2.63
C SER A 130 -2.56 -15.87 2.13
N LYS A 131 -1.86 -16.94 2.51
CA LYS A 131 -0.48 -17.21 2.06
C LYS A 131 -0.43 -18.02 0.75
N ASN A 132 -1.52 -18.04 -0.04
CA ASN A 132 -1.56 -18.74 -1.31
C ASN A 132 -0.64 -18.05 -2.34
N PRO A 133 0.25 -18.78 -3.04
CA PRO A 133 1.07 -18.22 -4.12
C PRO A 133 0.26 -17.55 -5.24
N VAL A 134 -0.92 -18.10 -5.58
CA VAL A 134 -1.82 -17.52 -6.58
C VAL A 134 -2.22 -16.10 -6.20
N ARG A 135 -2.51 -15.84 -4.92
CA ARG A 135 -2.78 -14.50 -4.41
C ARG A 135 -1.63 -13.52 -4.65
N LYS A 136 -0.37 -13.97 -4.61
CA LYS A 136 0.77 -13.09 -4.91
C LYS A 136 0.84 -12.73 -6.38
N VAL A 137 0.42 -13.64 -7.26
CA VAL A 137 0.27 -13.34 -8.70
C VAL A 137 -0.88 -12.35 -8.93
N GLU A 138 -2.03 -12.53 -8.27
CA GLU A 138 -3.15 -11.59 -8.33
C GLU A 138 -2.72 -10.19 -7.84
N GLU A 139 -2.00 -10.11 -6.72
CA GLU A 139 -1.46 -8.86 -6.18
C GLU A 139 -0.58 -8.13 -7.21
N PHE A 140 0.30 -8.89 -7.88
CA PHE A 140 1.15 -8.37 -8.94
C PHE A 140 0.33 -7.81 -10.13
N LEU A 141 -0.63 -8.58 -10.62
CA LEU A 141 -1.46 -8.19 -11.77
C LEU A 141 -2.35 -6.99 -11.44
N ILE A 142 -2.93 -6.94 -10.23
CA ILE A 142 -3.72 -5.80 -9.78
C ILE A 142 -2.83 -4.56 -9.62
N ALA A 143 -1.61 -4.71 -9.07
CA ALA A 143 -0.68 -3.60 -8.95
C ALA A 143 -0.33 -3.01 -10.34
N ARG A 144 -0.04 -3.85 -11.33
CA ARG A 144 0.19 -3.40 -12.72
C ARG A 144 -1.03 -2.68 -13.31
N ARG A 145 -2.24 -3.16 -13.02
CA ARG A 145 -3.48 -2.52 -13.46
C ARG A 145 -3.70 -1.17 -12.77
N LEU A 146 -3.40 -1.05 -11.48
CA LEU A 146 -3.45 0.22 -10.75
C LEU A 146 -2.50 1.25 -11.37
N GLU A 147 -1.26 0.86 -11.69
CA GLU A 147 -0.27 1.76 -12.32
C GLU A 147 -0.68 2.19 -13.74
N ALA A 148 -1.30 1.29 -14.50
CA ALA A 148 -1.78 1.61 -15.85
C ALA A 148 -2.96 2.60 -15.84
N GLU A 149 -3.76 2.59 -14.78
CA GLU A 149 -5.01 3.34 -14.69
C GLU A 149 -4.92 4.61 -13.83
N LEU A 150 -4.00 4.66 -12.87
CA LEU A 150 -3.90 5.73 -11.88
C LEU A 150 -2.54 6.41 -11.92
N SER A 151 -2.52 7.71 -11.65
CA SER A 151 -1.26 8.40 -11.40
C SER A 151 -0.62 7.95 -10.09
N LYS A 152 0.70 8.00 -10.01
CA LYS A 152 1.46 7.75 -8.77
C LYS A 152 0.93 8.54 -7.58
N ARG A 153 0.58 9.81 -7.81
CA ARG A 153 -0.03 10.67 -6.80
C ARG A 153 -1.34 10.09 -6.27
N ARG A 154 -2.21 9.57 -7.17
CA ARG A 154 -3.48 8.96 -6.77
C ARG A 154 -3.27 7.64 -6.04
N ILE A 155 -2.34 6.81 -6.47
CA ILE A 155 -1.98 5.57 -5.79
C ILE A 155 -1.52 5.85 -4.36
N LEU A 156 -0.63 6.83 -4.16
CA LEU A 156 -0.15 7.20 -2.82
C LEU A 156 -1.27 7.83 -1.97
N GLU A 157 -2.15 8.64 -2.56
CA GLU A 157 -3.32 9.18 -1.87
C GLU A 157 -4.23 8.06 -1.36
N LEU A 158 -4.60 7.12 -2.24
CA LEU A 158 -5.40 5.95 -1.88
C LEU A 158 -4.73 5.16 -0.76
N TYR A 159 -3.46 4.84 -0.92
CA TYR A 159 -2.68 4.08 0.06
C TYR A 159 -2.74 4.72 1.45
N LEU A 160 -2.40 6.00 1.55
CA LEU A 160 -2.37 6.74 2.81
C LEU A 160 -3.74 6.88 3.47
N ASN A 161 -4.84 6.74 2.72
CA ASN A 161 -6.20 6.83 3.23
C ASN A 161 -6.83 5.47 3.58
N VAL A 162 -6.30 4.34 3.08
CA VAL A 162 -6.93 3.03 3.29
C VAL A 162 -6.15 2.07 4.19
N ILE A 163 -4.83 2.27 4.37
CA ILE A 163 -4.06 1.35 5.22
C ILE A 163 -4.44 1.45 6.69
N GLU A 164 -4.29 0.34 7.40
CA GLU A 164 -4.51 0.26 8.84
C GLU A 164 -3.31 0.85 9.60
N TRP A 165 -3.56 1.85 10.43
CA TRP A 165 -2.58 2.51 11.31
C TRP A 165 -2.70 2.07 12.77
N GLY A 166 -3.68 1.25 13.08
CA GLY A 166 -3.99 0.70 14.40
C GLY A 166 -5.28 -0.07 14.35
N ASP A 167 -5.67 -0.73 15.43
CA ASP A 167 -6.89 -1.54 15.46
C ASP A 167 -8.13 -0.72 15.11
N GLY A 168 -8.67 -0.94 13.90
CA GLY A 168 -9.82 -0.22 13.36
C GLY A 168 -9.56 1.25 13.03
N ILE A 169 -8.30 1.69 12.92
CA ILE A 169 -7.91 3.04 12.53
C ILE A 169 -7.36 3.00 11.11
N TYR A 170 -8.08 3.58 10.16
CA TYR A 170 -7.73 3.57 8.75
C TYR A 170 -7.51 4.99 8.24
N GLY A 171 -6.41 5.16 7.49
CA GLY A 171 -6.05 6.43 6.87
C GLY A 171 -5.35 7.42 7.78
N ALA A 172 -4.57 8.28 7.13
CA ALA A 172 -3.66 9.23 7.77
C ALA A 172 -4.37 10.23 8.70
N GLU A 173 -5.56 10.70 8.32
CA GLU A 173 -6.31 11.66 9.13
C GLU A 173 -6.82 11.04 10.43
N ALA A 174 -7.38 9.82 10.35
CA ALA A 174 -7.83 9.10 11.54
C ALA A 174 -6.66 8.78 12.48
N ALA A 175 -5.50 8.41 11.92
CA ALA A 175 -4.28 8.17 12.68
C ALA A 175 -3.76 9.45 13.37
N ALA A 176 -3.66 10.56 12.64
CA ALA A 176 -3.21 11.85 13.18
C ALA A 176 -4.08 12.33 14.34
N ARG A 177 -5.40 12.25 14.18
CA ARG A 177 -6.37 12.60 15.24
C ARG A 177 -6.26 11.70 16.45
N THR A 178 -6.14 10.39 16.22
CA THR A 178 -6.13 9.41 17.31
C THR A 178 -4.86 9.46 18.14
N TYR A 179 -3.71 9.59 17.50
CA TYR A 179 -2.41 9.47 18.18
C TYR A 179 -1.82 10.79 18.62
N PHE A 180 -2.09 11.88 17.88
CA PHE A 180 -1.44 13.17 18.09
C PHE A 180 -2.41 14.33 18.28
N GLN A 181 -3.73 14.09 18.20
CA GLN A 181 -4.78 15.12 18.34
C GLN A 181 -4.60 16.27 17.33
N THR A 182 -4.07 15.94 16.16
CA THR A 182 -3.81 16.89 15.06
C THR A 182 -4.42 16.39 13.76
N SER A 183 -4.31 17.18 12.68
CA SER A 183 -4.74 16.77 11.34
C SER A 183 -3.59 16.10 10.57
N ALA A 184 -3.91 15.30 9.54
CA ALA A 184 -2.91 14.73 8.65
C ALA A 184 -2.03 15.78 7.98
N ALA A 185 -2.57 16.99 7.74
CA ALA A 185 -1.83 18.09 7.14
C ALA A 185 -0.80 18.72 8.09
N ALA A 186 -1.07 18.70 9.40
CA ALA A 186 -0.26 19.34 10.42
C ALA A 186 0.74 18.40 11.12
N LEU A 187 0.82 17.14 10.69
CA LEU A 187 1.79 16.19 11.25
C LEU A 187 3.21 16.71 11.09
N SER A 188 3.92 16.78 12.20
CA SER A 188 5.35 17.12 12.28
C SER A 188 6.23 16.01 11.66
N PRO A 189 7.51 16.30 11.38
CA PRO A 189 8.45 15.30 10.92
C PRO A 189 8.57 14.07 11.84
N ASP A 190 8.57 14.28 13.15
CA ASP A 190 8.75 13.22 14.15
C ASP A 190 7.49 12.36 14.28
N GLU A 191 6.31 12.96 14.30
CA GLU A 191 5.02 12.26 14.29
C GLU A 191 4.83 11.46 13.00
N SER A 192 5.21 12.04 11.86
CA SER A 192 5.18 11.39 10.55
C SER A 192 6.08 10.15 10.49
N ALA A 193 7.31 10.27 10.99
CA ALA A 193 8.25 9.16 11.05
C ALA A 193 7.78 8.07 12.02
N LEU A 194 7.15 8.43 13.14
CA LEU A 194 6.61 7.49 14.11
C LEU A 194 5.40 6.71 13.54
N LEU A 195 4.50 7.38 12.82
CA LEU A 195 3.43 6.72 12.09
C LEU A 195 3.99 5.75 11.06
N ALA A 196 4.88 6.19 10.18
CA ALA A 196 5.48 5.35 9.16
C ALA A 196 6.20 4.13 9.78
N ALA A 197 6.90 4.31 10.90
CA ALA A 197 7.54 3.21 11.61
C ALA A 197 6.55 2.13 12.08
N SER A 198 5.30 2.50 12.40
CA SER A 198 4.27 1.58 12.90
C SER A 198 3.65 0.70 11.82
N ILE A 199 3.75 1.06 10.53
CA ILE A 199 3.13 0.33 9.40
C ILE A 199 3.56 -1.14 9.38
N ILE A 200 4.78 -1.45 9.76
CA ILE A 200 5.32 -2.82 9.79
C ILE A 200 4.38 -3.81 10.51
N ASN A 201 3.70 -3.35 11.55
CA ASN A 201 2.62 -4.08 12.23
C ASN A 201 1.82 -3.10 13.09
N ALA A 202 0.90 -2.38 12.48
CA ALA A 202 0.13 -1.29 13.12
C ALA A 202 -0.71 -1.74 14.32
N ARG A 203 -1.12 -3.00 14.40
CA ARG A 203 -1.86 -3.54 15.58
C ARG A 203 -0.97 -3.87 16.75
N ARG A 204 0.30 -4.16 16.49
CA ARG A 204 1.29 -4.49 17.54
C ARG A 204 2.05 -3.26 18.03
N PHE A 205 2.35 -2.34 17.11
CA PHE A 205 3.17 -1.17 17.39
C PHE A 205 2.31 0.09 17.38
N SER A 206 1.97 0.57 18.58
CA SER A 206 1.14 1.77 18.72
C SER A 206 1.99 3.03 18.85
N PRO A 207 1.75 4.06 18.01
CA PRO A 207 2.37 5.38 18.17
C PRO A 207 2.06 6.05 19.51
N ALA A 208 0.93 5.72 20.16
CA ALA A 208 0.57 6.28 21.48
C ALA A 208 1.46 5.75 22.62
N ARG A 209 2.08 4.59 22.44
CA ARG A 209 2.99 3.97 23.42
C ARG A 209 4.16 3.33 22.68
N PRO A 210 5.08 4.13 22.12
CA PRO A 210 6.13 3.63 21.28
C PRO A 210 7.14 2.79 22.07
N SER A 211 7.39 1.57 21.58
CA SER A 211 8.44 0.71 22.11
C SER A 211 9.83 1.22 21.69
N LYS A 212 10.89 0.75 22.36
CA LYS A 212 12.28 1.05 21.98
C LYS A 212 12.55 0.71 20.51
N PHE A 213 12.04 -0.42 20.02
CA PHE A 213 12.13 -0.80 18.60
C PHE A 213 11.47 0.22 17.69
N LEU A 214 10.26 0.69 18.04
CA LEU A 214 9.55 1.67 17.22
C LEU A 214 10.28 3.01 17.17
N LEU A 215 10.83 3.47 18.30
CA LEU A 215 11.63 4.70 18.36
C LEU A 215 12.93 4.61 17.55
N GLN A 216 13.61 3.47 17.59
CA GLN A 216 14.79 3.24 16.75
C GLN A 216 14.44 3.29 15.26
N ARG A 217 13.32 2.66 14.86
CA ARG A 217 12.82 2.69 13.48
C ARG A 217 12.41 4.10 13.06
N GLN A 218 11.73 4.85 13.94
CA GLN A 218 11.40 6.26 13.73
C GLN A 218 12.65 7.09 13.42
N GLN A 219 13.70 6.92 14.20
CA GLN A 219 14.96 7.64 14.03
C GLN A 219 15.61 7.37 12.68
N LEU A 220 15.65 6.10 12.24
CA LEU A 220 16.16 5.71 10.92
C LEU A 220 15.35 6.34 9.78
N ILE A 221 14.02 6.30 9.88
CA ILE A 221 13.13 6.92 8.90
C ILE A 221 13.36 8.43 8.87
N ARG A 222 13.44 9.06 10.04
CA ARG A 222 13.63 10.51 10.19
C ARG A 222 14.92 10.99 9.52
N GLN A 223 16.02 10.24 9.66
CA GLN A 223 17.31 10.55 9.03
C GLN A 223 17.24 10.46 7.50
N ARG A 224 16.44 9.54 6.96
CA ARG A 224 16.34 9.25 5.53
C ARG A 224 15.25 10.03 4.81
N MET A 225 14.39 10.77 5.51
CA MET A 225 13.28 11.52 4.89
C MET A 225 13.72 12.59 3.89
N GLY A 226 14.97 13.05 3.97
CA GLY A 226 15.58 13.96 2.99
C GLY A 226 15.92 13.31 1.66
N ASP A 227 16.03 11.97 1.61
CA ASP A 227 16.47 11.22 0.42
C ASP A 227 15.36 11.08 -0.64
N VAL A 228 14.12 11.39 -0.30
CA VAL A 228 12.96 11.22 -1.18
C VAL A 228 12.11 12.50 -1.23
N GLU A 229 11.77 12.96 -2.42
CA GLU A 229 10.89 14.10 -2.62
C GLU A 229 9.59 13.68 -3.34
N PRO A 230 8.45 13.72 -2.65
CA PRO A 230 7.16 13.48 -3.29
C PRO A 230 6.82 14.64 -4.24
N PRO A 231 6.06 14.40 -5.33
CA PRO A 231 5.66 15.47 -6.25
C PRO A 231 5.02 16.65 -5.50
N ALA A 232 5.38 17.84 -5.92
CA ALA A 232 4.78 19.07 -5.41
C ALA A 232 3.24 19.03 -5.51
N PRO A 233 2.52 19.75 -4.63
CA PRO A 233 1.09 19.98 -4.79
C PRO A 233 0.82 20.49 -6.22
N ALA A 234 -0.29 20.04 -6.84
CA ALA A 234 -0.71 20.60 -8.11
C ALA A 234 -0.83 22.12 -7.91
N ALA A 235 -0.09 22.90 -8.70
CA ALA A 235 -0.23 24.34 -8.72
C ALA A 235 -1.72 24.63 -8.90
N GLY A 236 -2.35 25.27 -7.92
CA GLY A 236 -3.75 25.65 -7.99
C GLY A 236 -3.95 26.35 -9.32
N ARG A 237 -4.91 25.90 -10.12
CA ARG A 237 -5.36 26.68 -11.27
C ARG A 237 -5.83 28.00 -10.69
N GLY A 238 -4.94 28.98 -10.69
CA GLY A 238 -5.27 30.34 -10.36
C GLY A 238 -6.45 30.73 -11.22
N GLY A 239 -7.55 31.05 -10.59
CA GLY A 239 -8.71 31.63 -11.25
C GLY A 239 -8.27 32.90 -11.97
N ALA A 240 -7.95 32.79 -13.25
CA ALA A 240 -7.95 33.92 -14.14
C ALA A 240 -9.42 34.26 -14.45
N GLY A 241 -10.09 34.80 -13.45
CA GLY A 241 -11.31 35.57 -13.63
C GLY A 241 -10.89 36.95 -14.15
N GLY A 242 -10.81 37.07 -15.48
CA GLY A 242 -10.59 38.34 -16.12
C GLY A 242 -11.68 39.33 -15.76
N LEU A 243 -11.25 40.43 -15.22
CA LEU A 243 -11.94 41.70 -15.33
C LEU A 243 -11.81 42.19 -16.80
N MET A 244 -12.90 42.25 -17.53
CA MET A 244 -13.29 43.34 -18.42
C MET A 244 -14.78 43.23 -18.70
#